data_253f0894d0692f41f77525a54766b170
#
_entry.id   253f0894d0692f41f77525a54766b170
#
_cell.length_a   1.000
_cell.length_b   1.000
_cell.length_c   1.000
_cell.angle_alpha   90.00
_cell.angle_beta   90.00
_cell.angle_gamma   90.00
#
_symmetry.space_group_name_H-M   'P 1'
#
loop_
_entity.id
_entity.type
_entity.pdbx_description
1 polymer ?
#
loop_
_entity_poly.entity_id
_entity_poly.type
_entity_poly.pdbx_seq_one_letter_code
_entity_poly.pdbx_strand_id
1 'polypeptide(L)'
;MWQEQFIEKIRQVVSGDPRVVGLFLAGSFGKGQADTYSDIDLLAVVARDDQAEFSGAWRQQLEKIAPIVFWNELGKEERVFNAITDQWQRIDLGVVDEGALKKRSQDSLKPLIDRHGLYDTLPATIP
;
A
#
# COMPACT_ATOMS: atom_id res chain seq x y z
N MET A 1 -13.92 11.45 -5.56
CA MET A 1 -12.55 11.71 -6.08
C MET A 1 -12.06 10.48 -6.83
N TRP A 2 -11.17 10.64 -7.78
CA TRP A 2 -10.63 9.52 -8.56
C TRP A 2 -9.92 8.49 -7.64
N GLN A 3 -9.31 8.94 -6.55
CA GLN A 3 -8.55 8.10 -5.65
C GLN A 3 -9.40 6.97 -5.04
N GLU A 4 -10.62 7.25 -4.66
CA GLU A 4 -11.50 6.26 -4.02
C GLU A 4 -11.79 5.08 -4.94
N GLN A 5 -12.06 5.35 -6.21
CA GLN A 5 -12.28 4.32 -7.22
C GLN A 5 -11.00 3.55 -7.50
N PHE A 6 -9.87 4.24 -7.58
CA PHE A 6 -8.57 3.62 -7.83
C PHE A 6 -8.15 2.71 -6.66
N ILE A 7 -8.33 3.20 -5.42
CA ILE A 7 -8.06 2.44 -4.20
C ILE A 7 -8.88 1.15 -4.17
N GLU A 8 -10.18 1.22 -4.52
CA GLU A 8 -11.03 0.04 -4.54
C GLU A 8 -10.57 -0.99 -5.59
N LYS A 9 -10.13 -0.53 -6.76
CA LYS A 9 -9.57 -1.41 -7.79
C LYS A 9 -8.29 -2.09 -7.32
N ILE A 10 -7.41 -1.35 -6.64
CA ILE A 10 -6.20 -1.92 -6.03
C ILE A 10 -6.57 -2.98 -5.00
N ARG A 11 -7.51 -2.67 -4.11
CA ARG A 11 -7.98 -3.62 -3.10
C ARG A 11 -8.47 -4.92 -3.74
N GLN A 12 -9.26 -4.83 -4.79
CA GLN A 12 -9.78 -6.01 -5.50
C GLN A 12 -8.65 -6.84 -6.12
N VAL A 13 -7.70 -6.21 -6.79
CA VAL A 13 -6.57 -6.92 -7.41
C VAL A 13 -5.70 -7.59 -6.36
N VAL A 14 -5.37 -6.86 -5.28
CA VAL A 14 -4.47 -7.35 -4.23
C VAL A 14 -5.16 -8.40 -3.36
N SER A 15 -6.48 -8.33 -3.17
CA SER A 15 -7.22 -9.31 -2.37
C SER A 15 -7.14 -10.74 -2.93
N GLY A 16 -6.87 -10.88 -4.21
CA GLY A 16 -6.64 -12.18 -4.85
C GLY A 16 -5.25 -12.77 -4.60
N ASP A 17 -4.35 -12.02 -3.97
CA ASP A 17 -2.99 -12.47 -3.71
C ASP A 17 -2.85 -12.99 -2.27
N PRO A 18 -2.68 -14.32 -2.08
CA PRO A 18 -2.61 -14.90 -0.73
C PRO A 18 -1.35 -14.52 0.05
N ARG A 19 -0.32 -13.97 -0.62
CA ARG A 19 0.91 -13.52 0.03
C ARG A 19 0.70 -12.25 0.85
N VAL A 20 -0.33 -11.47 0.54
CA VAL A 20 -0.64 -10.22 1.23
C VAL A 20 -1.50 -10.53 2.44
N VAL A 21 -0.94 -10.34 3.64
CA VAL A 21 -1.68 -10.50 4.89
C VAL A 21 -2.40 -9.23 5.32
N GLY A 22 -1.96 -8.09 4.81
CA GLY A 22 -2.60 -6.81 5.06
C GLY A 22 -2.26 -5.79 3.99
N LEU A 23 -3.20 -4.86 3.76
CA LEU A 23 -3.01 -3.70 2.90
C LEU A 23 -3.65 -2.51 3.58
N PHE A 24 -2.88 -1.45 3.75
CA PHE A 24 -3.31 -0.26 4.48
C PHE A 24 -3.08 0.99 3.65
N LEU A 25 -3.99 1.95 3.78
CA LEU A 25 -3.73 3.31 3.32
C LEU A 25 -2.84 4.00 4.37
N ALA A 26 -1.82 4.70 3.89
CA ALA A 26 -0.91 5.51 4.69
C ALA A 26 -0.99 6.97 4.22
N GLY A 27 -0.04 7.79 4.63
CA GLY A 27 -0.01 9.19 4.23
C GLY A 27 -1.29 9.93 4.58
N SER A 28 -1.72 10.86 3.73
CA SER A 28 -2.90 11.69 4.00
C SER A 28 -4.20 10.88 4.04
N PHE A 29 -4.34 9.82 3.23
CA PHE A 29 -5.51 8.93 3.31
C PHE A 29 -5.54 8.15 4.62
N GLY A 30 -4.39 7.67 5.08
CA GLY A 30 -4.31 6.95 6.35
C GLY A 30 -4.70 7.82 7.54
N LYS A 31 -4.40 9.10 7.48
CA LYS A 31 -4.72 10.08 8.54
C LYS A 31 -6.12 10.70 8.41
N GLY A 32 -6.85 10.38 7.33
CA GLY A 32 -8.15 10.98 7.07
C GLY A 32 -8.08 12.45 6.64
N GLN A 33 -6.96 12.88 6.06
CA GLN A 33 -6.68 14.27 5.66
C GLN A 33 -6.53 14.44 4.15
N ALA A 34 -6.94 13.44 3.36
CA ALA A 34 -6.75 13.45 1.92
C ALA A 34 -7.65 14.47 1.21
N ASP A 35 -7.14 15.02 0.13
CA ASP A 35 -7.88 15.88 -0.80
C ASP A 35 -7.68 15.39 -2.25
N THR A 36 -8.21 16.15 -3.24
CA THR A 36 -8.14 15.77 -4.65
C THR A 36 -6.73 15.76 -5.23
N TYR A 37 -5.77 16.37 -4.54
CA TYR A 37 -4.36 16.42 -4.94
C TYR A 37 -3.49 15.41 -4.20
N SER A 38 -4.05 14.66 -3.28
CA SER A 38 -3.29 13.69 -2.49
C SER A 38 -2.86 12.50 -3.35
N ASP A 39 -1.61 12.09 -3.17
CA ASP A 39 -1.12 10.82 -3.70
C ASP A 39 -1.76 9.65 -2.96
N ILE A 40 -1.83 8.50 -3.60
CA ILE A 40 -2.24 7.27 -2.91
C ILE A 40 -0.98 6.64 -2.32
N ASP A 41 -0.90 6.57 -1.00
CA ASP A 41 0.17 5.90 -0.27
C ASP A 41 -0.38 4.60 0.34
N LEU A 42 0.27 3.49 0.02
CA LEU A 42 -0.12 2.16 0.45
C LEU A 42 1.00 1.48 1.20
N LEU A 43 0.62 0.64 2.15
CA LEU A 43 1.52 -0.23 2.88
C LEU A 43 1.00 -1.66 2.77
N ALA A 44 1.77 -2.53 2.12
CA ALA A 44 1.45 -3.94 1.99
C ALA A 44 2.26 -4.73 3.03
N VAL A 45 1.58 -5.59 3.77
CA VAL A 45 2.21 -6.47 4.75
C VAL A 45 2.36 -7.85 4.13
N VAL A 46 3.60 -8.27 3.92
CA VAL A 46 3.97 -9.51 3.25
C VAL A 46 5.12 -10.16 4.02
N ALA A 47 5.04 -11.47 4.27
CA ALA A 47 6.12 -12.19 4.93
C ALA A 47 7.42 -12.05 4.14
N ARG A 48 8.55 -11.99 4.83
CA ARG A 48 9.87 -11.75 4.20
C ARG A 48 10.14 -12.66 3.01
N ASP A 49 9.83 -13.94 3.14
CA ASP A 49 10.10 -14.93 2.10
C ASP A 49 9.27 -14.73 0.83
N ASP A 50 8.15 -14.01 0.96
CA ASP A 50 7.23 -13.74 -0.15
C ASP A 50 7.42 -12.36 -0.77
N GLN A 51 8.21 -11.49 -0.15
CA GLN A 51 8.30 -10.08 -0.57
C GLN A 51 8.91 -9.93 -1.96
N ALA A 52 9.90 -10.72 -2.32
CA ALA A 52 10.54 -10.63 -3.63
C ALA A 52 9.56 -10.96 -4.76
N GLU A 53 8.79 -12.04 -4.62
CA GLU A 53 7.78 -12.43 -5.60
C GLU A 53 6.64 -11.43 -5.70
N PHE A 54 6.12 -10.99 -4.56
CA PHE A 54 5.06 -9.98 -4.53
C PHE A 54 5.54 -8.70 -5.20
N SER A 55 6.73 -8.22 -4.85
CA SER A 55 7.30 -6.98 -5.39
C SER A 55 7.52 -7.08 -6.89
N GLY A 56 8.00 -8.23 -7.37
CA GLY A 56 8.20 -8.46 -8.81
C GLY A 56 6.90 -8.47 -9.61
N ALA A 57 5.77 -8.78 -8.98
CA ALA A 57 4.46 -8.81 -9.61
C ALA A 57 3.69 -7.49 -9.48
N TRP A 58 4.11 -6.59 -8.60
CA TRP A 58 3.33 -5.39 -8.26
C TRP A 58 3.05 -4.49 -9.46
N ARG A 59 4.07 -4.23 -10.28
CA ARG A 59 3.87 -3.39 -11.47
C ARG A 59 2.81 -3.95 -12.40
N GLN A 60 2.85 -5.26 -12.66
CA GLN A 60 1.86 -5.92 -13.52
C GLN A 60 0.45 -5.85 -12.93
N GLN A 61 0.33 -6.00 -11.62
CA GLN A 61 -0.95 -5.86 -10.94
C GLN A 61 -1.52 -4.45 -11.09
N LEU A 62 -0.67 -3.43 -10.94
CA LEU A 62 -1.07 -2.05 -11.09
C LEU A 62 -1.42 -1.72 -12.55
N GLU A 63 -0.71 -2.30 -13.50
CA GLU A 63 -0.97 -2.13 -14.94
C GLU A 63 -2.31 -2.72 -15.39
N LYS A 64 -2.90 -3.63 -14.63
CA LYS A 64 -4.28 -4.08 -14.86
C LYS A 64 -5.31 -2.98 -14.63
N ILE A 65 -4.96 -1.95 -13.87
CA ILE A 65 -5.85 -0.85 -13.49
C ILE A 65 -5.64 0.34 -14.41
N ALA A 66 -4.36 0.70 -14.68
CA ALA A 66 -4.02 1.84 -15.51
C ALA A 66 -2.62 1.69 -16.11
N PRO A 67 -2.37 2.24 -17.30
CA PRO A 67 -1.02 2.27 -17.85
C PRO A 67 -0.07 3.07 -16.96
N ILE A 68 1.16 2.58 -16.79
CA ILE A 68 2.19 3.20 -15.97
C ILE A 68 3.20 3.89 -16.88
N VAL A 69 3.43 5.18 -16.69
CA VAL A 69 4.39 5.96 -17.47
C VAL A 69 5.68 6.26 -16.73
N PHE A 70 5.68 6.11 -15.41
CA PHE A 70 6.88 6.25 -14.58
C PHE A 70 6.89 5.18 -13.50
N TRP A 71 8.06 4.58 -13.28
CA TRP A 71 8.26 3.55 -12.26
C TRP A 71 9.61 3.74 -11.59
N ASN A 72 9.63 3.70 -10.25
CA ASN A 72 10.85 3.81 -9.46
C ASN A 72 10.79 2.84 -8.27
N GLU A 73 11.92 2.23 -7.96
CA GLU A 73 12.07 1.34 -6.81
C GLU A 73 13.14 1.91 -5.88
N LEU A 74 12.81 2.01 -4.60
CA LEU A 74 13.68 2.53 -3.57
C LEU A 74 13.81 1.52 -2.43
N GLY A 75 14.90 1.64 -1.67
CA GLY A 75 15.11 0.92 -0.43
C GLY A 75 15.76 -0.43 -0.59
N LYS A 76 16.51 -0.84 0.45
CA LYS A 76 17.17 -2.14 0.54
C LYS A 76 16.49 -3.06 1.54
N GLU A 77 16.04 -2.52 2.67
CA GLU A 77 15.38 -3.27 3.75
C GLU A 77 13.87 -3.18 3.62
N GLU A 78 13.32 -1.98 3.48
CA GLU A 78 11.93 -1.77 3.10
C GLU A 78 11.89 -1.48 1.61
N ARG A 79 11.07 -2.24 0.89
CA ARG A 79 10.88 -2.02 -0.54
C ARG A 79 9.82 -0.95 -0.74
N VAL A 80 10.17 0.10 -1.48
CA VAL A 80 9.25 1.19 -1.80
C VAL A 80 9.17 1.35 -3.31
N PHE A 81 7.96 1.41 -3.82
CA PHE A 81 7.68 1.57 -5.25
C PHE A 81 6.90 2.85 -5.47
N ASN A 82 7.35 3.64 -6.43
CA ASN A 82 6.65 4.84 -6.85
C ASN A 82 6.19 4.65 -8.29
N ALA A 83 4.91 4.85 -8.54
CA ALA A 83 4.33 4.73 -9.87
C ALA A 83 3.53 5.98 -10.22
N ILE A 84 3.60 6.38 -11.50
CA ILE A 84 2.76 7.43 -12.04
C ILE A 84 2.04 6.86 -13.26
N THR A 85 0.71 7.02 -13.30
CA THR A 85 -0.12 6.56 -14.40
C THR A 85 -0.07 7.53 -15.58
N ASP A 86 -0.66 7.11 -16.70
CA ASP A 86 -0.79 7.95 -17.90
C ASP A 86 -1.67 9.19 -17.69
N GLN A 87 -2.40 9.25 -16.58
CA GLN A 87 -3.17 10.43 -16.17
C GLN A 87 -2.50 11.21 -15.04
N TRP A 88 -1.19 11.01 -14.86
CA TRP A 88 -0.37 11.70 -13.87
C TRP A 88 -0.79 11.46 -12.43
N GLN A 89 -1.42 10.32 -12.16
CA GLN A 89 -1.82 9.89 -10.83
C GLN A 89 -0.65 9.16 -10.18
N ARG A 90 -0.31 9.52 -8.94
CA ARG A 90 0.82 8.93 -8.22
C ARG A 90 0.34 7.91 -7.19
N ILE A 91 0.93 6.72 -7.27
CA ILE A 91 0.67 5.63 -6.34
C ILE A 91 2.00 5.15 -5.77
N ASP A 92 2.15 5.22 -4.45
CA ASP A 92 3.33 4.76 -3.72
C ASP A 92 2.97 3.52 -2.91
N LEU A 93 3.85 2.53 -2.89
CA LEU A 93 3.66 1.30 -2.12
C LEU A 93 4.93 1.00 -1.32
N GLY A 94 4.78 0.85 -0.01
CA GLY A 94 5.80 0.24 0.83
C GLY A 94 5.45 -1.22 1.09
N VAL A 95 6.44 -2.11 1.08
CA VAL A 95 6.27 -3.53 1.38
C VAL A 95 7.04 -3.84 2.66
N VAL A 96 6.33 -4.28 3.69
CA VAL A 96 6.89 -4.55 5.02
C VAL A 96 6.42 -5.90 5.53
N ASP A 97 7.10 -6.43 6.55
CA ASP A 97 6.62 -7.59 7.30
C ASP A 97 5.75 -7.15 8.51
N GLU A 98 5.18 -8.11 9.23
CA GLU A 98 4.35 -7.82 10.40
C GLU A 98 5.15 -7.10 11.50
N GLY A 99 6.42 -7.45 11.68
CA GLY A 99 7.27 -6.80 12.67
C GLY A 99 7.48 -5.32 12.40
N ALA A 100 7.70 -4.94 11.15
CA ALA A 100 7.84 -3.54 10.77
C ALA A 100 6.52 -2.77 10.86
N LEU A 101 5.39 -3.43 10.57
CA LEU A 101 4.07 -2.81 10.73
C LEU A 101 3.83 -2.36 12.18
N LYS A 102 4.31 -3.12 13.15
CA LYS A 102 4.11 -2.83 14.58
C LYS A 102 4.73 -1.52 15.04
N LYS A 103 5.60 -0.92 14.24
CA LYS A 103 6.18 0.41 14.49
C LYS A 103 5.24 1.55 14.07
N ARG A 104 4.12 1.23 13.48
CA ARG A 104 3.10 2.20 13.03
C ARG A 104 1.98 2.31 14.06
N SER A 105 1.12 3.31 13.89
CA SER A 105 -0.02 3.58 14.77
C SER A 105 -1.34 3.55 14.02
N GLN A 106 -2.43 3.30 14.73
CA GLN A 106 -3.77 3.27 14.14
C GLN A 106 -4.17 4.61 13.52
N ASP A 107 -3.76 5.72 14.12
CA ASP A 107 -4.10 7.05 13.62
C ASP A 107 -3.39 7.44 12.32
N SER A 108 -2.38 6.68 11.91
CA SER A 108 -1.63 6.91 10.66
C SER A 108 -2.04 5.99 9.52
N LEU A 109 -2.90 5.02 9.76
CA LEU A 109 -3.25 3.97 8.82
C LEU A 109 -4.76 3.77 8.72
N LYS A 110 -5.20 3.28 7.55
CA LYS A 110 -6.57 2.85 7.34
C LYS A 110 -6.56 1.47 6.68
N PRO A 111 -7.14 0.44 7.31
CA PRO A 111 -7.10 -0.91 6.74
C PRO A 111 -7.98 -1.04 5.51
N LEU A 112 -7.44 -1.68 4.46
CA LEU A 112 -8.18 -2.12 3.27
C LEU A 112 -8.33 -3.63 3.27
N ILE A 113 -7.27 -4.34 3.61
CA ILE A 113 -7.22 -5.79 3.80
C ILE A 113 -6.49 -6.04 5.10
N ASP A 114 -7.07 -6.85 5.98
CA ASP A 114 -6.42 -7.21 7.26
C ASP A 114 -6.83 -8.62 7.65
N ARG A 115 -6.07 -9.61 7.16
CA ARG A 115 -6.40 -11.03 7.33
C ARG A 115 -6.03 -11.59 8.71
N HIS A 116 -5.10 -10.92 9.39
CA HIS A 116 -4.59 -11.37 10.69
C HIS A 116 -5.01 -10.48 11.86
N GLY A 117 -5.92 -9.51 11.61
CA GLY A 117 -6.33 -8.57 12.65
C GLY A 117 -5.19 -7.68 13.15
N LEU A 118 -4.26 -7.32 12.27
CA LEU A 118 -3.04 -6.60 12.63
C LEU A 118 -3.32 -5.19 13.12
N TYR A 119 -4.32 -4.52 12.54
CA TYR A 119 -4.65 -3.13 12.89
C TYR A 119 -4.98 -2.99 14.38
N ASP A 120 -5.73 -3.94 14.93
CA ASP A 120 -6.15 -3.92 16.34
C ASP A 120 -4.97 -4.12 17.30
N THR A 121 -3.84 -4.64 16.82
CA THR A 121 -2.64 -4.83 17.63
C THR A 121 -1.76 -3.59 17.70
N LEU A 122 -2.04 -2.56 16.90
CA LEU A 122 -1.23 -1.35 16.82
C LEU A 122 -1.60 -0.36 17.94
N PRO A 123 -0.63 0.44 18.41
CA PRO A 123 -0.96 1.54 19.33
C PRO A 123 -1.84 2.56 18.63
N ALA A 124 -2.69 3.24 19.39
CA ALA A 124 -3.57 4.28 18.85
C ALA A 124 -2.77 5.42 18.22
N THR A 125 -1.68 5.80 18.87
CA THR A 125 -0.77 6.85 18.40
C THR A 125 0.66 6.52 18.80
N ILE A 126 1.63 7.09 18.09
CA ILE A 126 3.05 6.99 18.43
C ILE A 126 3.46 8.29 19.12
N PRO A 127 4.07 8.20 20.34
CA PRO A 127 4.52 9.38 21.06
C PRO A 127 5.66 10.10 20.35
#